data_c3ce7d239d5b391d7e4446f483efe6a5
#
_entry.id   c3ce7d239d5b391d7e4446f483efe6a5
#
_cell.length_a   1.000
_cell.length_b   1.000
_cell.length_c   1.000
_cell.angle_alpha   90.00
_cell.angle_beta   90.00
_cell.angle_gamma   90.00
#
_symmetry.space_group_name_H-M   'P 1'
#
loop_
_entity.id
_entity.type
_entity.pdbx_description
1 polymer ?
#
loop_
_entity_poly.entity_id
_entity_poly.type
_entity_poly.pdbx_seq_one_letter_code
_entity_poly.pdbx_strand_id
1 'polypeptide(L)'
;MSQDCFIITDDHYFRYRTGAIIVRDGKMLFVQNYLSDYYYMLGGAVHLGETSQDCIEREVFEETGIPCKAVRCAIICENFFNGDRLDERISGKLCHVMEFYYLMEAPAESAFSTETDTSEKLVWLPLDELDKYDVRPIMLKKYLKEAIAGASVMHVVNKDVGYEA
;
A
#
# COMPACT_ATOMS: atom_id res chain seq x y z
N MET A 1 14.56 19.24 3.36
CA MET A 1 14.22 17.87 3.75
C MET A 1 12.71 17.72 3.60
N SER A 2 12.27 16.75 2.84
CA SER A 2 10.84 16.39 2.76
C SER A 2 10.42 15.80 4.11
N GLN A 3 9.20 16.11 4.55
CA GLN A 3 8.64 15.60 5.79
C GLN A 3 7.37 14.81 5.48
N ASP A 4 7.29 13.59 5.97
CA ASP A 4 6.12 12.73 5.84
C ASP A 4 4.90 13.33 6.55
N CYS A 5 3.73 13.12 5.95
CA CYS A 5 2.45 13.47 6.58
C CYS A 5 2.07 12.39 7.61
N PHE A 6 2.52 12.55 8.85
CA PHE A 6 2.12 11.69 9.96
C PHE A 6 1.99 12.48 11.26
N ILE A 7 1.24 11.93 12.21
CA ILE A 7 1.11 12.43 13.58
C ILE A 7 1.28 11.25 14.52
N ILE A 8 2.13 11.40 15.53
CA ILE A 8 2.32 10.41 16.59
C ILE A 8 2.00 11.07 17.94
N THR A 9 1.13 10.44 18.71
CA THR A 9 0.87 10.76 20.12
C THR A 9 1.26 9.56 21.00
N ASP A 10 0.99 9.63 22.30
CA ASP A 10 1.30 8.51 23.21
C ASP A 10 0.51 7.25 22.87
N ASP A 11 -0.74 7.41 22.42
CA ASP A 11 -1.71 6.34 22.20
C ASP A 11 -2.18 6.19 20.75
N HIS A 12 -1.89 7.15 19.86
CA HIS A 12 -2.35 7.14 18.48
C HIS A 12 -1.21 7.34 17.49
N TYR A 13 -1.41 6.77 16.28
CA TYR A 13 -0.60 7.00 15.10
C TYR A 13 -1.50 7.31 13.91
N PHE A 14 -1.29 8.45 13.27
CA PHE A 14 -1.93 8.80 12.00
C PHE A 14 -0.89 8.90 10.90
N ARG A 15 -1.19 8.37 9.70
CA ARG A 15 -0.34 8.50 8.51
C ARG A 15 -1.18 8.68 7.26
N TYR A 16 -0.74 9.59 6.39
CA TYR A 16 -1.23 9.69 5.03
C TYR A 16 -0.23 9.01 4.10
N ARG A 17 -0.69 7.97 3.37
CA ARG A 17 0.17 7.21 2.47
C ARG A 17 -0.51 6.83 1.18
N THR A 18 0.28 6.32 0.21
CA THR A 18 -0.18 5.78 -1.06
C THR A 18 0.20 4.32 -1.22
N GLY A 19 -0.53 3.61 -2.09
CA GLY A 19 -0.22 2.24 -2.49
C GLY A 19 -0.44 2.04 -3.99
N ALA A 20 0.42 1.23 -4.61
CA ALA A 20 0.40 0.96 -6.04
C ALA A 20 -0.35 -0.33 -6.37
N ILE A 21 -1.30 -0.25 -7.31
CA ILE A 21 -1.93 -1.40 -7.95
C ILE A 21 -1.25 -1.60 -9.31
N ILE A 22 -0.28 -2.51 -9.37
CA ILE A 22 0.45 -2.85 -10.59
C ILE A 22 0.06 -4.27 -10.97
N VAL A 23 -0.61 -4.43 -12.12
CA VAL A 23 -1.14 -5.72 -12.59
C VAL A 23 -0.47 -6.14 -13.89
N ARG A 24 -0.09 -7.41 -13.96
CA ARG A 24 0.47 -8.05 -15.16
C ARG A 24 0.06 -9.52 -15.20
N ASP A 25 -0.45 -9.98 -16.33
CA ASP A 25 -0.83 -11.39 -16.57
C ASP A 25 -1.69 -12.01 -15.47
N GLY A 26 -2.72 -11.27 -14.99
CA GLY A 26 -3.62 -11.70 -13.94
C GLY A 26 -3.03 -11.76 -12.53
N LYS A 27 -1.81 -11.24 -12.35
CA LYS A 27 -1.12 -11.13 -11.07
C LYS A 27 -0.92 -9.66 -10.70
N MET A 28 -0.87 -9.40 -9.41
CA MET A 28 -0.54 -8.09 -8.86
C MET A 28 0.79 -8.15 -8.11
N LEU A 29 1.56 -7.07 -8.20
CA LEU A 29 2.84 -6.91 -7.50
C LEU A 29 2.60 -6.48 -6.06
N PHE A 30 3.21 -7.24 -5.13
CA PHE A 30 3.21 -6.98 -3.69
C PHE A 30 4.64 -6.94 -3.14
N VAL A 31 4.78 -6.33 -1.99
CA VAL A 31 5.97 -6.41 -1.15
C VAL A 31 5.73 -7.45 -0.07
N GLN A 32 6.69 -8.33 0.17
CA GLN A 32 6.72 -9.23 1.30
C GLN A 32 7.72 -8.71 2.34
N ASN A 33 7.19 -8.41 3.52
CA ASN A 33 8.01 -8.07 4.67
C ASN A 33 8.64 -9.36 5.24
N TYR A 34 9.98 -9.40 5.38
CA TYR A 34 10.66 -10.58 5.93
C TYR A 34 10.69 -10.63 7.46
N LEU A 35 10.21 -9.59 8.14
CA LEU A 35 9.97 -9.63 9.59
C LEU A 35 8.63 -10.26 9.93
N SER A 36 7.73 -10.36 8.93
CA SER A 36 6.40 -10.92 9.04
C SER A 36 6.03 -11.59 7.72
N ASP A 37 5.22 -12.63 7.75
CA ASP A 37 4.83 -13.40 6.55
C ASP A 37 3.69 -12.75 5.75
N TYR A 38 3.37 -11.48 6.00
CA TYR A 38 2.30 -10.80 5.26
C TYR A 38 2.82 -10.03 4.03
N TYR A 39 1.88 -9.78 3.11
CA TYR A 39 2.10 -9.03 1.88
C TYR A 39 1.37 -7.69 1.94
N TYR A 40 2.01 -6.64 1.46
CA TYR A 40 1.41 -5.31 1.37
C TYR A 40 1.80 -4.63 0.05
N MET A 41 1.21 -3.47 -0.23
CA MET A 41 1.40 -2.78 -1.51
C MET A 41 2.64 -1.90 -1.47
N LEU A 42 3.37 -1.84 -2.61
CA LEU A 42 4.40 -0.81 -2.82
C LEU A 42 3.81 0.57 -2.55
N GLY A 43 4.63 1.47 -2.07
CA GLY A 43 4.25 2.85 -1.81
C GLY A 43 4.64 3.30 -0.41
N GLY A 44 4.44 4.57 -0.13
CA GLY A 44 4.93 5.17 1.09
C GLY A 44 4.14 6.38 1.55
N ALA A 45 4.75 7.15 2.45
CA ALA A 45 4.16 8.35 3.02
C ALA A 45 4.14 9.49 2.01
N VAL A 46 3.02 10.20 1.95
CA VAL A 46 2.93 11.46 1.23
C VAL A 46 3.73 12.52 2.00
N HIS A 47 4.57 13.26 1.31
CA HIS A 47 5.30 14.38 1.89
C HIS A 47 4.42 15.63 2.01
N LEU A 48 4.73 16.52 2.95
CA LEU A 48 4.08 17.83 3.04
C LEU A 48 4.28 18.61 1.75
N GLY A 49 3.17 19.02 1.11
CA GLY A 49 3.19 19.74 -0.16
C GLY A 49 3.23 18.86 -1.41
N GLU A 50 3.30 17.54 -1.25
CA GLU A 50 3.25 16.58 -2.34
C GLU A 50 1.81 16.12 -2.60
N THR A 51 1.43 15.88 -3.86
CA THR A 51 0.16 15.21 -4.15
C THR A 51 0.29 13.70 -3.96
N SER A 52 -0.81 13.00 -3.64
CA SER A 52 -0.78 11.54 -3.53
C SER A 52 -0.39 10.86 -4.84
N GLN A 53 -0.70 11.46 -5.98
CA GLN A 53 -0.30 10.96 -7.30
C GLN A 53 1.21 11.07 -7.51
N ASP A 54 1.80 12.23 -7.22
CA ASP A 54 3.26 12.40 -7.33
C ASP A 54 4.00 11.49 -6.36
N CYS A 55 3.46 11.35 -5.15
CA CYS A 55 3.98 10.43 -4.15
C CYS A 55 4.05 8.99 -4.67
N ILE A 56 2.96 8.44 -5.20
CA ILE A 56 2.97 7.04 -5.63
C ILE A 56 3.90 6.80 -6.83
N GLU A 57 4.02 7.75 -7.75
CA GLU A 57 4.97 7.66 -8.85
C GLU A 57 6.42 7.70 -8.33
N ARG A 58 6.72 8.56 -7.36
CA ARG A 58 8.04 8.65 -6.71
C ARG A 58 8.37 7.37 -5.94
N GLU A 59 7.49 6.90 -5.06
CA GLU A 59 7.71 5.72 -4.23
C GLU A 59 7.95 4.47 -5.09
N VAL A 60 7.11 4.23 -6.11
CA VAL A 60 7.32 3.09 -7.01
C VAL A 60 8.65 3.18 -7.74
N PHE A 61 9.07 4.38 -8.16
CA PHE A 61 10.36 4.56 -8.80
C PHE A 61 11.54 4.34 -7.82
N GLU A 62 11.44 4.86 -6.60
CA GLU A 62 12.45 4.67 -5.55
C GLU A 62 12.60 3.18 -5.21
N GLU A 63 11.49 2.46 -4.99
CA GLU A 63 11.50 1.05 -4.59
C GLU A 63 11.89 0.08 -5.74
N THR A 64 11.62 0.42 -7.00
CA THR A 64 11.77 -0.53 -8.12
C THR A 64 12.72 -0.07 -9.24
N GLY A 65 13.02 1.23 -9.31
CA GLY A 65 13.74 1.85 -10.43
C GLY A 65 12.90 1.97 -11.70
N ILE A 66 11.60 1.62 -11.68
CA ILE A 66 10.71 1.62 -12.86
C ILE A 66 9.79 2.84 -12.83
N PRO A 67 9.78 3.69 -13.87
CA PRO A 67 8.98 4.90 -13.92
C PRO A 67 7.50 4.58 -14.27
N CYS A 68 6.80 3.92 -13.37
CA CYS A 68 5.36 3.69 -13.51
C CYS A 68 4.58 4.99 -13.44
N LYS A 69 3.45 5.05 -14.15
CA LYS A 69 2.55 6.20 -14.15
C LYS A 69 1.21 5.87 -13.50
N ALA A 70 0.71 6.78 -12.67
CA ALA A 70 -0.61 6.65 -12.08
C ALA A 70 -1.68 6.92 -13.15
N VAL A 71 -2.53 5.93 -13.38
CA VAL A 71 -3.67 6.02 -14.33
C VAL A 71 -4.85 6.70 -13.65
N ARG A 72 -5.18 6.25 -12.43
CA ARG A 72 -6.26 6.82 -11.62
C ARG A 72 -6.16 6.36 -10.17
N CYS A 73 -6.71 7.14 -9.25
CA CYS A 73 -7.03 6.66 -7.91
C CYS A 73 -8.16 5.63 -8.02
N ALA A 74 -7.96 4.44 -7.45
CA ALA A 74 -8.93 3.36 -7.51
C ALA A 74 -9.63 3.13 -6.18
N ILE A 75 -8.90 3.26 -5.06
CA ILE A 75 -9.45 3.10 -3.71
C ILE A 75 -8.93 4.23 -2.83
N ILE A 76 -9.81 4.80 -2.00
CA ILE A 76 -9.46 5.59 -0.81
C ILE A 76 -9.88 4.74 0.38
N CYS A 77 -8.94 4.40 1.24
CA CYS A 77 -9.16 3.57 2.42
C CYS A 77 -8.83 4.31 3.71
N GLU A 78 -9.80 4.34 4.62
CA GLU A 78 -9.56 4.66 6.02
C GLU A 78 -9.25 3.34 6.74
N ASN A 79 -7.98 3.13 7.10
CA ASN A 79 -7.51 1.88 7.67
C ASN A 79 -7.21 2.03 9.16
N PHE A 80 -7.92 1.27 9.99
CA PHE A 80 -7.83 1.30 11.44
C PHE A 80 -7.34 -0.07 11.94
N PHE A 81 -6.22 -0.08 12.66
CA PHE A 81 -5.62 -1.29 13.20
C PHE A 81 -4.84 -1.02 14.48
N ASN A 82 -4.58 -2.06 15.27
CA ASN A 82 -3.69 -1.97 16.40
C ASN A 82 -2.24 -2.11 15.92
N GLY A 83 -1.39 -1.17 16.29
CA GLY A 83 0.03 -1.20 15.92
C GLY A 83 0.71 -2.45 16.45
N ASP A 84 1.42 -3.15 15.57
CA ASP A 84 2.14 -4.35 15.94
C ASP A 84 3.45 -4.02 16.67
N ARG A 85 4.07 -5.05 17.26
CA ARG A 85 5.30 -4.91 18.05
C ARG A 85 6.57 -4.86 17.19
N LEU A 86 6.44 -5.04 15.88
CA LEU A 86 7.59 -5.10 14.97
C LEU A 86 8.07 -3.69 14.58
N ASP A 87 7.19 -2.70 14.63
CA ASP A 87 7.51 -1.29 14.41
C ASP A 87 7.33 -0.49 15.72
N GLU A 88 8.43 -0.08 16.33
CA GLU A 88 8.44 0.68 17.59
C GLU A 88 7.63 1.99 17.51
N ARG A 89 7.50 2.59 16.32
CA ARG A 89 6.74 3.83 16.13
C ARG A 89 5.25 3.65 16.37
N ILE A 90 4.72 2.46 16.10
CA ILE A 90 3.29 2.15 16.19
C ILE A 90 2.95 1.13 17.27
N SER A 91 3.96 0.51 17.88
CA SER A 91 3.77 -0.52 18.91
C SER A 91 2.89 -0.03 20.04
N GLY A 92 1.77 -0.73 20.27
CA GLY A 92 0.82 -0.42 21.34
C GLY A 92 -0.08 0.79 21.06
N LYS A 93 -0.06 1.35 19.84
CA LYS A 93 -0.88 2.50 19.44
C LYS A 93 -2.09 2.08 18.63
N LEU A 94 -3.14 2.89 18.72
CA LEU A 94 -4.27 2.84 17.78
C LEU A 94 -3.87 3.56 16.48
N CYS A 95 -3.80 2.80 15.40
CA CYS A 95 -3.37 3.32 14.11
C CYS A 95 -4.55 3.69 13.23
N HIS A 96 -4.49 4.88 12.65
CA HIS A 96 -5.40 5.36 11.61
C HIS A 96 -4.57 5.78 10.40
N VAL A 97 -4.66 5.03 9.31
CA VAL A 97 -3.92 5.34 8.09
C VAL A 97 -4.90 5.70 6.98
N MET A 98 -4.74 6.88 6.41
CA MET A 98 -5.44 7.29 5.20
C MET A 98 -4.63 6.81 4.00
N GLU A 99 -5.17 5.88 3.21
CA GLU A 99 -4.47 5.22 2.10
C GLU A 99 -5.15 5.50 0.76
N PHE A 100 -4.36 5.97 -0.21
CA PHE A 100 -4.80 6.22 -1.59
C PHE A 100 -4.15 5.20 -2.51
N TYR A 101 -4.94 4.28 -3.07
CA TYR A 101 -4.45 3.24 -3.96
C TYR A 101 -4.66 3.64 -5.42
N TYR A 102 -3.58 3.67 -6.17
CA TYR A 102 -3.57 4.05 -7.56
C TYR A 102 -3.37 2.85 -8.48
N LEU A 103 -4.24 2.71 -9.49
CA LEU A 103 -3.95 1.84 -10.63
C LEU A 103 -2.78 2.46 -11.40
N MET A 104 -1.72 1.68 -11.60
CA MET A 104 -0.48 2.14 -12.23
C MET A 104 -0.25 1.41 -13.54
N GLU A 105 0.37 2.11 -14.48
CA GLU A 105 0.87 1.56 -15.73
C GLU A 105 2.39 1.55 -15.71
N ALA A 106 2.99 0.37 -15.90
CA ALA A 106 4.41 0.20 -16.07
C ALA A 106 4.78 0.22 -17.56
N PRO A 107 5.98 0.72 -17.95
CA PRO A 107 6.44 0.58 -19.33
C PRO A 107 6.42 -0.87 -19.78
N ALA A 108 6.00 -1.13 -21.04
CA ALA A 108 5.75 -2.48 -21.57
C ALA A 108 6.95 -3.43 -21.42
N GLU A 109 8.16 -2.94 -21.66
CA GLU A 109 9.42 -3.71 -21.58
C GLU A 109 10.04 -3.73 -20.18
N SER A 110 9.35 -3.20 -19.16
CA SER A 110 9.92 -3.14 -17.81
C SER A 110 10.03 -4.53 -17.17
N ALA A 111 11.18 -4.82 -16.59
CA ALA A 111 11.43 -5.99 -15.79
C ALA A 111 11.60 -5.59 -14.33
N PHE A 112 10.61 -5.93 -13.50
CA PHE A 112 10.73 -5.72 -12.06
C PHE A 112 11.78 -6.67 -11.48
N SER A 113 12.62 -6.15 -10.57
CA SER A 113 13.52 -6.95 -9.77
C SER A 113 12.74 -7.88 -8.83
N THR A 114 13.44 -8.72 -8.10
CA THR A 114 12.85 -9.55 -7.05
C THR A 114 12.88 -8.90 -5.67
N GLU A 115 13.49 -7.72 -5.58
CA GLU A 115 13.67 -6.98 -4.33
C GLU A 115 13.51 -5.48 -4.58
N THR A 116 13.06 -4.75 -3.53
CA THR A 116 13.05 -3.29 -3.48
C THR A 116 14.46 -2.74 -3.20
N ASP A 117 14.61 -1.43 -3.22
CA ASP A 117 15.83 -0.72 -2.79
C ASP A 117 16.21 -0.99 -1.32
N THR A 118 15.21 -1.29 -0.47
CA THR A 118 15.38 -1.65 0.94
C THR A 118 15.54 -3.17 1.15
N SER A 119 15.72 -3.94 0.08
CA SER A 119 15.88 -5.41 0.09
C SER A 119 14.66 -6.20 0.58
N GLU A 120 13.47 -5.61 0.56
CA GLU A 120 12.23 -6.36 0.75
C GLU A 120 11.86 -7.09 -0.55
N LYS A 121 11.22 -8.25 -0.43
CA LYS A 121 10.90 -9.06 -1.61
C LYS A 121 9.73 -8.49 -2.40
N LEU A 122 9.89 -8.44 -3.72
CA LEU A 122 8.82 -8.17 -4.68
C LEU A 122 8.24 -9.49 -5.18
N VAL A 123 6.93 -9.67 -5.00
CA VAL A 123 6.23 -10.93 -5.30
C VAL A 123 4.97 -10.68 -6.12
N TRP A 124 4.84 -11.41 -7.22
CA TRP A 124 3.63 -11.40 -8.05
C TRP A 124 2.63 -12.44 -7.56
N LEU A 125 1.52 -12.01 -6.95
CA LEU A 125 0.46 -12.88 -6.47
C LEU A 125 -0.70 -12.93 -7.47
N PRO A 126 -1.25 -14.13 -7.77
CA PRO A 126 -2.44 -14.27 -8.61
C PRO A 126 -3.64 -13.57 -7.96
N LEU A 127 -4.30 -12.68 -8.70
CA LEU A 127 -5.49 -11.95 -8.22
C LEU A 127 -6.63 -12.88 -7.81
N ASP A 128 -6.73 -14.05 -8.46
CA ASP A 128 -7.77 -15.05 -8.17
C ASP A 128 -7.47 -15.90 -6.92
N GLU A 129 -6.27 -15.80 -6.38
CA GLU A 129 -5.82 -16.62 -5.26
C GLU A 129 -5.43 -15.82 -4.01
N LEU A 130 -5.76 -14.52 -3.95
CA LEU A 130 -5.36 -13.66 -2.83
C LEU A 130 -5.84 -14.15 -1.46
N ASP A 131 -6.93 -14.93 -1.41
CA ASP A 131 -7.41 -15.54 -0.17
C ASP A 131 -6.42 -16.53 0.47
N LYS A 132 -5.50 -17.09 -0.32
CA LYS A 132 -4.45 -18.02 0.14
C LYS A 132 -3.29 -17.32 0.84
N TYR A 133 -3.20 -15.98 0.75
CA TYR A 133 -2.08 -15.19 1.24
C TYR A 133 -2.54 -14.23 2.36
N ASP A 134 -1.67 -13.90 3.31
CA ASP A 134 -1.94 -12.85 4.30
C ASP A 134 -1.65 -11.46 3.68
N VAL A 135 -2.62 -10.95 2.92
CA VAL A 135 -2.56 -9.62 2.29
C VAL A 135 -3.15 -8.58 3.23
N ARG A 136 -2.44 -7.49 3.45
CA ARG A 136 -2.86 -6.40 4.34
C ARG A 136 -2.86 -5.04 3.63
N PRO A 137 -3.84 -4.16 3.94
CA PRO A 137 -5.02 -4.43 4.79
C PRO A 137 -5.94 -5.49 4.17
N ILE A 138 -6.64 -6.23 4.99
CA ILE A 138 -7.45 -7.40 4.56
C ILE A 138 -8.54 -7.04 3.54
N MET A 139 -9.01 -5.80 3.54
CA MET A 139 -10.01 -5.29 2.60
C MET A 139 -9.58 -5.44 1.12
N LEU A 140 -8.26 -5.48 0.84
CA LEU A 140 -7.73 -5.65 -0.52
C LEU A 140 -8.21 -6.96 -1.15
N LYS A 141 -8.30 -8.04 -0.38
CA LYS A 141 -8.82 -9.34 -0.87
C LYS A 141 -10.24 -9.21 -1.43
N LYS A 142 -11.05 -8.34 -0.83
CA LYS A 142 -12.45 -8.16 -1.20
C LYS A 142 -12.63 -7.18 -2.37
N TYR A 143 -11.92 -6.04 -2.34
CA TYR A 143 -12.25 -4.90 -3.20
C TYR A 143 -11.30 -4.72 -4.39
N LEU A 144 -10.13 -5.37 -4.37
CA LEU A 144 -9.09 -5.10 -5.37
C LEU A 144 -9.52 -5.40 -6.81
N LYS A 145 -10.18 -6.54 -7.05
CA LYS A 145 -10.66 -6.90 -8.40
C LYS A 145 -11.70 -5.93 -8.93
N GLU A 146 -12.65 -5.53 -8.09
CA GLU A 146 -13.67 -4.55 -8.44
C GLU A 146 -13.04 -3.19 -8.71
N ALA A 147 -12.09 -2.76 -7.89
CA ALA A 147 -11.36 -1.52 -8.07
C ALA A 147 -10.54 -1.50 -9.37
N ILE A 148 -9.92 -2.60 -9.75
CA ILE A 148 -9.18 -2.73 -11.02
C ILE A 148 -10.12 -2.65 -12.22
N ALA A 149 -11.25 -3.36 -12.19
CA ALA A 149 -12.20 -3.41 -13.29
C ALA A 149 -13.08 -2.15 -13.41
N GLY A 150 -13.29 -1.43 -12.31
CA GLY A 150 -14.16 -0.26 -12.25
C GLY A 150 -13.50 1.01 -12.81
N ALA A 151 -14.32 2.04 -13.02
CA ALA A 151 -13.87 3.38 -13.45
C ALA A 151 -13.94 4.43 -12.33
N SER A 152 -14.67 4.14 -11.25
CA SER A 152 -14.90 5.06 -10.13
C SER A 152 -13.91 4.80 -8.99
N VAL A 153 -13.67 5.82 -8.18
CA VAL A 153 -12.96 5.67 -6.90
C VAL A 153 -13.89 4.99 -5.90
N MET A 154 -13.39 3.95 -5.24
CA MET A 154 -14.09 3.29 -4.15
C MET A 154 -13.62 3.88 -2.82
N HIS A 155 -14.57 4.26 -1.94
CA HIS A 155 -14.25 4.63 -0.55
C HIS A 155 -14.50 3.43 0.36
N VAL A 156 -13.50 3.00 1.08
CA VAL A 156 -13.53 1.81 1.95
C VAL A 156 -13.09 2.20 3.36
N VAL A 157 -13.81 1.71 4.36
CA VAL A 157 -13.39 1.77 5.76
C VAL A 157 -13.00 0.36 6.19
N ASN A 158 -11.75 0.16 6.55
CA ASN A 158 -11.23 -1.08 7.10
C ASN A 158 -10.99 -0.92 8.60
N LYS A 159 -11.56 -1.79 9.39
CA LYS A 159 -11.28 -1.89 10.83
C LYS A 159 -10.86 -3.31 11.16
N ASP A 160 -9.67 -3.45 11.70
CA ASP A 160 -9.21 -4.74 12.18
C ASP A 160 -9.99 -5.20 13.42
N VAL A 161 -10.10 -6.52 13.60
CA VAL A 161 -10.74 -7.11 14.78
C VAL A 161 -10.01 -6.66 16.04
N GLY A 162 -10.76 -6.16 17.02
CA GLY A 162 -10.21 -5.67 18.28
C GLY A 162 -9.70 -4.22 18.26
N TYR A 163 -9.94 -3.48 17.16
CA TYR A 163 -9.73 -2.02 17.17
C TYR A 163 -10.87 -1.33 17.96
N GLU A 164 -10.52 -0.78 19.10
CA GLU A 164 -11.43 -0.01 19.96
C GLU A 164 -10.82 1.37 20.21
N ALA A 165 -11.40 2.42 19.60
CA ALA A 165 -11.03 3.81 19.81
C ALA A 165 -12.02 4.54 20.71
#